data_816ee7d69cc57a39cf911cbe6fa48897
#
_entry.id   816ee7d69cc57a39cf911cbe6fa48897
#
_cell.length_a   1.000
_cell.length_b   1.000
_cell.length_c   1.000
_cell.angle_alpha   90.00
_cell.angle_beta   90.00
_cell.angle_gamma   90.00
#
_symmetry.space_group_name_H-M   'P 1'
#
loop_
_entity.id
_entity.type
_entity.pdbx_description
1 polymer ?
#
loop_
_entity_poly.entity_id
_entity_poly.type
_entity_poly.pdbx_seq_one_letter_code
_entity_poly.pdbx_strand_id
1 'polypeptide(L)'
;SRGLGDVYKRQMNNSYNGHLCIVFALEHYNPLNMIRAFGESGINPVYISVKRRYEVAIFSKYISKLHRVDSVEEGFRLLLDEYGNFDSDHKPYIVFSDDKSVGYFDLHYDEWKGKFIAYNAGKTGRINEFMDKYNIQQLAKKHGFNVLDSYVISKNDDLPKDLWYPIITKDISPNSGSWKDDVYVCQNENELKNAITKISSPFIMIQHFVDKQNEMALEGYTINRGRDMHIVTQMTWKYLIQGYYSPYHDVCMFTDKEMERKLQAMFEEIGFEGIFEVEFLIDKDGTFYFMETNFRASAWNPTGKFAGMPLDYLWVKGMENSYIDPSDRKDFEPFTSMSEVIDYGKRVEGGMVSIAEWLRDFKDAKCVYIYDKEDRAPWDEVTKNWESFK
;
A
#
# COMPACT_ATOMS: atom_id res chain seq x y z
N SER A 1 -28.50 -21.63 -36.74
CA SER A 1 -28.13 -20.22 -36.56
C SER A 1 -28.49 -19.73 -35.15
N ARG A 2 -27.93 -20.34 -34.13
CA ARG A 2 -27.89 -19.82 -32.77
C ARG A 2 -26.43 -19.95 -32.36
N GLY A 3 -25.67 -18.86 -32.33
CA GLY A 3 -24.28 -18.96 -31.87
C GLY A 3 -23.35 -17.82 -32.20
N LEU A 4 -23.76 -16.83 -33.01
CA LEU A 4 -22.91 -15.66 -33.33
C LEU A 4 -23.36 -14.35 -32.64
N GLY A 5 -24.54 -14.37 -31.98
CA GLY A 5 -25.05 -13.19 -31.26
C GLY A 5 -24.56 -13.03 -29.82
N ASP A 6 -24.06 -14.08 -29.18
CA ASP A 6 -23.65 -14.01 -27.77
C ASP A 6 -22.15 -13.72 -27.57
N VAL A 7 -21.35 -13.81 -28.62
CA VAL A 7 -19.90 -13.50 -28.56
C VAL A 7 -19.63 -12.00 -28.59
N TYR A 8 -20.57 -11.18 -29.08
CA TYR A 8 -20.44 -9.71 -29.16
C TYR A 8 -21.00 -8.94 -27.96
N LYS A 9 -21.50 -9.60 -26.91
CA LYS A 9 -22.17 -8.91 -25.77
C LYS A 9 -21.41 -8.94 -24.46
N ARG A 10 -20.12 -9.23 -24.46
CA ARG A 10 -19.24 -8.88 -23.35
C ARG A 10 -18.11 -7.99 -23.84
N GLN A 11 -18.40 -6.81 -24.35
CA GLN A 11 -17.45 -5.71 -24.19
C GLN A 11 -17.34 -5.50 -22.68
N MET A 12 -16.23 -5.99 -22.10
CA MET A 12 -15.95 -5.74 -20.69
C MET A 12 -15.89 -4.23 -20.51
N ASN A 13 -16.73 -3.70 -19.62
CA ASN A 13 -16.66 -2.28 -19.29
C ASN A 13 -15.32 -2.05 -18.58
N ASN A 14 -14.43 -1.29 -19.19
CA ASN A 14 -13.10 -0.99 -18.66
C ASN A 14 -12.95 0.48 -18.23
N SER A 15 -14.07 1.19 -18.14
CA SER A 15 -14.08 2.62 -17.88
C SER A 15 -15.13 3.01 -16.85
N TYR A 16 -14.86 4.10 -16.15
CA TYR A 16 -15.78 4.82 -15.29
C TYR A 16 -16.14 6.14 -15.99
N ASN A 17 -17.41 6.34 -16.32
CA ASN A 17 -17.89 7.54 -17.05
C ASN A 17 -17.09 7.88 -18.32
N GLY A 18 -16.58 6.88 -19.05
CA GLY A 18 -15.75 7.09 -20.23
C GLY A 18 -14.23 7.12 -19.96
N HIS A 19 -13.82 7.34 -18.72
CA HIS A 19 -12.42 7.30 -18.30
C HIS A 19 -11.94 5.87 -18.13
N LEU A 20 -10.95 5.43 -18.92
CA LEU A 20 -10.34 4.13 -18.79
C LEU A 20 -9.70 3.97 -17.40
N CYS A 21 -9.88 2.82 -16.75
CA CYS A 21 -9.21 2.51 -15.48
C CYS A 21 -8.02 1.56 -15.73
N ILE A 22 -6.86 1.94 -15.24
CA ILE A 22 -5.60 1.21 -15.41
C ILE A 22 -5.00 0.92 -14.03
N VAL A 23 -4.71 -0.34 -13.75
CA VAL A 23 -3.87 -0.75 -12.64
C VAL A 23 -2.43 -0.85 -13.16
N PHE A 24 -1.50 -0.12 -12.57
CA PHE A 24 -0.08 -0.15 -12.91
C PHE A 24 0.71 -0.55 -11.67
N ALA A 25 1.34 -1.72 -11.69
CA ALA A 25 2.01 -2.22 -10.49
C ALA A 25 3.07 -3.28 -10.76
N LEU A 26 3.99 -3.43 -9.81
CA LEU A 26 4.80 -4.64 -9.67
C LEU A 26 3.89 -5.83 -9.41
N GLU A 27 4.12 -6.94 -10.13
CA GLU A 27 3.30 -8.15 -10.00
C GLU A 27 3.33 -8.71 -8.58
N HIS A 28 2.15 -8.82 -7.97
CA HIS A 28 1.95 -9.30 -6.60
C HIS A 28 0.46 -9.56 -6.33
N TYR A 29 0.08 -9.98 -5.11
CA TYR A 29 -1.33 -10.05 -4.71
C TYR A 29 -1.97 -8.66 -4.40
N ASN A 30 -1.16 -7.60 -4.17
CA ASN A 30 -1.72 -6.26 -3.96
C ASN A 30 -2.51 -5.77 -5.19
N PRO A 31 -1.94 -5.75 -6.43
CA PRO A 31 -2.71 -5.37 -7.61
C PRO A 31 -3.89 -6.32 -7.89
N LEU A 32 -3.83 -7.60 -7.48
CA LEU A 32 -4.98 -8.51 -7.59
C LEU A 32 -6.21 -7.94 -6.89
N ASN A 33 -6.03 -7.40 -5.69
CA ASN A 33 -7.13 -6.87 -4.90
C ASN A 33 -7.70 -5.57 -5.47
N MET A 34 -6.85 -4.72 -6.06
CA MET A 34 -7.28 -3.53 -6.81
C MET A 34 -8.10 -3.91 -8.05
N ILE A 35 -7.62 -4.90 -8.82
CA ILE A 35 -8.31 -5.43 -10.00
C ILE A 35 -9.69 -5.98 -9.61
N ARG A 36 -9.78 -6.72 -8.49
CA ARG A 36 -11.05 -7.23 -7.94
C ARG A 36 -11.96 -6.11 -7.46
N ALA A 37 -11.43 -5.09 -6.80
CA ALA A 37 -12.21 -3.93 -6.34
C ALA A 37 -12.91 -3.23 -7.51
N PHE A 38 -12.21 -3.03 -8.62
CA PHE A 38 -12.81 -2.52 -9.85
C PHE A 38 -13.78 -3.52 -10.50
N GLY A 39 -13.37 -4.78 -10.66
CA GLY A 39 -14.15 -5.80 -11.36
C GLY A 39 -15.49 -6.07 -10.71
N GLU A 40 -15.53 -6.16 -9.39
CA GLU A 40 -16.76 -6.34 -8.60
C GLU A 40 -17.63 -5.06 -8.58
N SER A 41 -17.02 -3.90 -8.81
CA SER A 41 -17.72 -2.63 -9.03
C SER A 41 -18.17 -2.42 -10.48
N GLY A 42 -18.00 -3.43 -11.35
CA GLY A 42 -18.46 -3.42 -12.75
C GLY A 42 -17.47 -2.83 -13.75
N ILE A 43 -16.21 -2.60 -13.36
CA ILE A 43 -15.14 -2.08 -14.21
C ILE A 43 -14.04 -3.12 -14.33
N ASN A 44 -13.77 -3.64 -15.52
CA ASN A 44 -12.65 -4.55 -15.76
C ASN A 44 -11.42 -3.72 -16.20
N PRO A 45 -10.46 -3.44 -15.31
CA PRO A 45 -9.38 -2.52 -15.64
C PRO A 45 -8.41 -3.12 -16.66
N VAL A 46 -7.65 -2.24 -17.33
CA VAL A 46 -6.40 -2.62 -17.99
C VAL A 46 -5.37 -2.87 -16.88
N TYR A 47 -4.55 -3.90 -17.02
CA TYR A 47 -3.47 -4.17 -16.09
C TYR A 47 -2.11 -4.08 -16.80
N ILE A 48 -1.26 -3.17 -16.33
CA ILE A 48 0.15 -3.08 -16.72
C ILE A 48 0.96 -3.71 -15.59
N SER A 49 1.35 -4.96 -15.81
CA SER A 49 2.07 -5.79 -14.86
C SER A 49 3.57 -5.67 -15.07
N VAL A 50 4.26 -5.10 -14.10
CA VAL A 50 5.73 -5.12 -14.06
C VAL A 50 6.17 -6.44 -13.44
N LYS A 51 6.91 -7.23 -14.20
CA LYS A 51 7.28 -8.59 -13.87
C LYS A 51 8.04 -8.73 -12.55
N ARG A 52 7.66 -9.72 -11.77
CA ARG A 52 8.39 -10.20 -10.59
C ARG A 52 8.60 -11.71 -10.67
N ARG A 53 9.27 -12.25 -9.67
CA ARG A 53 9.54 -13.69 -9.58
C ARG A 53 8.28 -14.55 -9.61
N TYR A 54 7.19 -14.04 -9.02
CA TYR A 54 5.91 -14.76 -8.89
C TYR A 54 4.81 -13.94 -9.54
N GLU A 55 3.88 -14.63 -10.20
CA GLU A 55 2.74 -14.04 -10.88
C GLU A 55 1.46 -14.55 -10.24
N VAL A 56 0.59 -13.64 -9.86
CA VAL A 56 -0.70 -13.90 -9.19
C VAL A 56 -1.81 -13.10 -9.82
N ALA A 57 -1.63 -11.78 -9.88
CA ALA A 57 -2.68 -10.85 -10.28
C ALA A 57 -3.07 -11.00 -11.75
N ILE A 58 -2.12 -11.35 -12.62
CA ILE A 58 -2.35 -11.55 -14.06
C ILE A 58 -3.39 -12.64 -14.37
N PHE A 59 -3.68 -13.52 -13.43
CA PHE A 59 -4.66 -14.60 -13.62
C PHE A 59 -6.10 -14.19 -13.28
N SER A 60 -6.32 -12.96 -12.81
CA SER A 60 -7.67 -12.50 -12.48
C SER A 60 -8.56 -12.40 -13.72
N LYS A 61 -9.80 -12.92 -13.61
CA LYS A 61 -10.83 -12.85 -14.66
C LYS A 61 -11.30 -11.43 -14.95
N TYR A 62 -11.02 -10.48 -14.07
CA TYR A 62 -11.49 -9.10 -14.18
C TYR A 62 -10.59 -8.21 -15.05
N ILE A 63 -9.46 -8.71 -15.55
CA ILE A 63 -8.57 -7.95 -16.42
C ILE A 63 -9.17 -7.86 -17.83
N SER A 64 -9.39 -6.63 -18.33
CA SER A 64 -9.88 -6.42 -19.71
C SER A 64 -8.76 -6.53 -20.76
N LYS A 65 -7.57 -6.03 -20.43
CA LYS A 65 -6.35 -6.10 -21.25
C LYS A 65 -5.14 -6.19 -20.32
N LEU A 66 -4.23 -7.12 -20.62
CA LEU A 66 -2.99 -7.33 -19.89
C LEU A 66 -1.79 -6.88 -20.73
N HIS A 67 -0.95 -6.02 -20.15
CA HIS A 67 0.40 -5.75 -20.62
C HIS A 67 1.40 -6.30 -19.61
N ARG A 68 2.44 -6.96 -20.09
CA ARG A 68 3.55 -7.50 -19.28
C ARG A 68 4.82 -6.79 -19.69
N VAL A 69 5.46 -6.13 -18.74
CA VAL A 69 6.69 -5.36 -18.95
C VAL A 69 7.77 -5.79 -17.97
N ASP A 70 9.02 -5.60 -18.32
CA ASP A 70 10.15 -6.04 -17.49
C ASP A 70 10.57 -4.96 -16.46
N SER A 71 10.16 -3.71 -16.66
CA SER A 71 10.49 -2.62 -15.73
C SER A 71 9.38 -1.54 -15.63
N VAL A 72 9.44 -0.72 -14.59
CA VAL A 72 8.53 0.44 -14.40
C VAL A 72 8.71 1.44 -15.55
N GLU A 73 9.94 1.67 -15.99
CA GLU A 73 10.29 2.56 -17.09
C GLU A 73 9.67 2.11 -18.42
N GLU A 74 9.73 0.81 -18.71
CA GLU A 74 9.11 0.21 -19.90
C GLU A 74 7.59 0.37 -19.85
N GLY A 75 6.97 0.06 -18.70
CA GLY A 75 5.54 0.22 -18.49
C GLY A 75 5.09 1.68 -18.61
N PHE A 76 5.87 2.61 -18.11
CA PHE A 76 5.60 4.04 -18.23
C PHE A 76 5.63 4.52 -19.69
N ARG A 77 6.62 4.08 -20.48
CA ARG A 77 6.69 4.39 -21.91
C ARG A 77 5.50 3.80 -22.67
N LEU A 78 5.20 2.53 -22.43
CA LEU A 78 4.03 1.86 -23.01
C LEU A 78 2.74 2.64 -22.68
N LEU A 79 2.60 3.10 -21.44
CA LEU A 79 1.45 3.90 -21.01
C LEU A 79 1.34 5.20 -21.80
N LEU A 80 2.44 5.94 -21.96
CA LEU A 80 2.47 7.18 -22.74
C LEU A 80 2.14 6.93 -24.22
N ASP A 81 2.67 5.88 -24.81
CA ASP A 81 2.53 5.58 -26.23
C ASP A 81 1.12 5.06 -26.58
N GLU A 82 0.58 4.12 -25.79
CA GLU A 82 -0.71 3.51 -26.08
C GLU A 82 -1.91 4.30 -25.50
N TYR A 83 -1.73 4.99 -24.37
CA TYR A 83 -2.83 5.60 -23.61
C TYR A 83 -2.67 7.11 -23.40
N GLY A 84 -1.55 7.72 -23.79
CA GLY A 84 -1.28 9.14 -23.57
C GLY A 84 -1.99 10.11 -24.52
N ASN A 85 -2.69 9.62 -25.54
CA ASN A 85 -3.40 10.41 -26.54
C ASN A 85 -4.93 10.34 -26.40
N PHE A 86 -5.41 10.03 -25.20
CA PHE A 86 -6.84 10.09 -24.91
C PHE A 86 -7.37 11.53 -25.04
N ASP A 87 -8.67 11.63 -25.30
CA ASP A 87 -9.39 12.90 -25.25
C ASP A 87 -9.18 13.59 -23.90
N SER A 88 -9.01 14.90 -23.91
CA SER A 88 -8.80 15.71 -22.70
C SER A 88 -9.90 15.54 -21.65
N ASP A 89 -11.12 15.24 -22.11
CA ASP A 89 -12.29 15.09 -21.25
C ASP A 89 -12.42 13.68 -20.64
N HIS A 90 -11.65 12.69 -21.15
CA HIS A 90 -11.71 11.30 -20.71
C HIS A 90 -10.33 10.72 -20.42
N LYS A 91 -9.48 11.46 -19.69
CA LYS A 91 -8.13 10.99 -19.30
C LYS A 91 -8.22 9.69 -18.50
N PRO A 92 -7.39 8.67 -18.78
CA PRO A 92 -7.36 7.45 -18.00
C PRO A 92 -7.00 7.69 -16.53
N TYR A 93 -7.67 6.97 -15.63
CA TYR A 93 -7.29 6.83 -14.24
C TYR A 93 -6.21 5.76 -14.08
N ILE A 94 -5.18 6.05 -13.30
CA ILE A 94 -4.09 5.12 -13.01
C ILE A 94 -3.97 4.97 -11.50
N VAL A 95 -4.01 3.72 -11.02
CA VAL A 95 -3.85 3.35 -9.61
C VAL A 95 -2.62 2.47 -9.41
N PHE A 96 -1.98 2.58 -8.25
CA PHE A 96 -0.72 1.93 -7.93
C PHE A 96 -0.78 1.17 -6.61
N SER A 97 0.01 0.10 -6.49
CA SER A 97 0.15 -0.68 -5.26
C SER A 97 1.60 -0.88 -4.81
N ASP A 98 2.54 -0.12 -5.36
CA ASP A 98 3.94 -0.22 -4.95
C ASP A 98 4.67 1.12 -5.05
N ASP A 99 5.68 1.27 -4.18
CA ASP A 99 6.42 2.52 -4.02
C ASP A 99 7.31 2.86 -5.23
N LYS A 100 7.81 1.84 -5.96
CA LYS A 100 8.64 2.04 -7.16
C LYS A 100 7.84 2.70 -8.27
N SER A 101 6.62 2.19 -8.51
CA SER A 101 5.72 2.73 -9.51
C SER A 101 5.32 4.17 -9.18
N VAL A 102 4.85 4.42 -7.95
CA VAL A 102 4.48 5.77 -7.51
C VAL A 102 5.67 6.71 -7.54
N GLY A 103 6.82 6.28 -7.01
CA GLY A 103 8.02 7.12 -6.98
C GLY A 103 8.51 7.49 -8.38
N TYR A 104 8.47 6.55 -9.33
CA TYR A 104 8.83 6.82 -10.72
C TYR A 104 7.86 7.82 -11.37
N PHE A 105 6.55 7.62 -11.21
CA PHE A 105 5.54 8.53 -11.74
C PHE A 105 5.64 9.94 -11.12
N ASP A 106 5.93 10.05 -9.84
CA ASP A 106 6.13 11.34 -9.16
C ASP A 106 7.33 12.10 -9.73
N LEU A 107 8.45 11.41 -10.03
CA LEU A 107 9.62 12.03 -10.66
C LEU A 107 9.37 12.47 -12.10
N HIS A 108 8.43 11.85 -12.78
CA HIS A 108 8.03 12.15 -14.17
C HIS A 108 6.69 12.89 -14.27
N TYR A 109 6.25 13.53 -13.17
CA TYR A 109 4.94 14.19 -13.06
C TYR A 109 4.66 15.16 -14.23
N ASP A 110 5.64 15.98 -14.63
CA ASP A 110 5.49 16.95 -15.70
C ASP A 110 5.27 16.34 -17.09
N GLU A 111 5.65 15.07 -17.31
CA GLU A 111 5.47 14.36 -18.58
C GLU A 111 4.05 13.81 -18.76
N TRP A 112 3.38 13.45 -17.66
CA TRP A 112 2.09 12.76 -17.70
C TRP A 112 0.89 13.57 -17.15
N LYS A 113 1.09 14.60 -16.32
CA LYS A 113 0.01 15.35 -15.63
C LYS A 113 -1.11 15.89 -16.53
N GLY A 114 -0.82 16.12 -17.80
CA GLY A 114 -1.80 16.54 -18.79
C GLY A 114 -2.56 15.41 -19.49
N LYS A 115 -2.11 14.15 -19.31
CA LYS A 115 -2.57 12.97 -20.07
C LYS A 115 -3.38 12.00 -19.23
N PHE A 116 -3.10 11.92 -17.94
CA PHE A 116 -3.68 10.95 -17.02
C PHE A 116 -4.19 11.61 -15.74
N ILE A 117 -5.01 10.88 -15.00
CA ILE A 117 -5.38 11.17 -13.62
C ILE A 117 -4.76 10.06 -12.77
N ALA A 118 -3.74 10.39 -11.98
CA ALA A 118 -2.99 9.44 -11.17
C ALA A 118 -2.61 10.06 -9.82
N TYR A 119 -2.10 9.24 -8.88
CA TYR A 119 -1.65 9.75 -7.60
C TYR A 119 -0.59 10.82 -7.79
N ASN A 120 -0.75 11.95 -7.13
CA ASN A 120 0.14 13.08 -7.26
C ASN A 120 0.11 14.00 -6.02
N ALA A 121 1.10 14.85 -5.89
CA ALA A 121 1.13 15.95 -4.92
C ALA A 121 1.36 17.31 -5.62
N GLY A 122 1.00 17.39 -6.92
CA GLY A 122 0.98 18.60 -7.73
C GLY A 122 2.33 19.19 -8.11
N LYS A 123 3.42 18.51 -7.78
CA LYS A 123 4.80 18.93 -8.08
C LYS A 123 5.69 17.69 -8.24
N THR A 124 6.55 17.70 -9.24
CA THR A 124 7.56 16.67 -9.47
C THR A 124 8.41 16.42 -8.23
N GLY A 125 8.53 15.16 -7.81
CA GLY A 125 9.34 14.73 -6.68
C GLY A 125 8.72 14.96 -5.30
N ARG A 126 7.49 15.48 -5.22
CA ARG A 126 6.85 15.81 -3.93
C ARG A 126 6.43 14.58 -3.13
N ILE A 127 5.94 13.54 -3.78
CA ILE A 127 5.64 12.27 -3.10
C ILE A 127 6.94 11.63 -2.61
N ASN A 128 7.98 11.57 -3.45
CA ASN A 128 9.29 11.04 -3.06
C ASN A 128 9.91 11.79 -1.87
N GLU A 129 9.71 13.12 -1.78
CA GLU A 129 10.14 13.91 -0.62
C GLU A 129 9.54 13.37 0.70
N PHE A 130 8.28 12.93 0.68
CA PHE A 130 7.57 12.41 1.86
C PHE A 130 7.53 10.88 1.96
N MET A 131 7.99 10.14 0.96
CA MET A 131 8.38 8.74 1.11
C MET A 131 9.63 8.59 1.97
N ASP A 132 10.41 9.66 2.13
CA ASP A 132 11.51 9.74 3.09
C ASP A 132 10.95 9.70 4.53
N LYS A 133 11.37 8.68 5.28
CA LYS A 133 10.85 8.42 6.64
C LYS A 133 11.14 9.56 7.63
N TYR A 134 12.28 10.23 7.47
CA TYR A 134 12.60 11.37 8.33
C TYR A 134 11.70 12.56 8.00
N ASN A 135 11.58 12.91 6.73
CA ASN A 135 10.76 14.05 6.29
C ASN A 135 9.29 13.90 6.70
N ILE A 136 8.69 12.72 6.47
CA ILE A 136 7.29 12.48 6.82
C ILE A 136 7.08 12.50 8.35
N GLN A 137 8.03 12.00 9.14
CA GLN A 137 7.96 12.06 10.60
C GLN A 137 8.11 13.49 11.12
N GLN A 138 8.98 14.32 10.53
CA GLN A 138 9.05 15.75 10.88
C GLN A 138 7.74 16.48 10.57
N LEU A 139 7.11 16.17 9.44
CA LEU A 139 5.81 16.71 9.11
C LEU A 139 4.73 16.23 10.10
N ALA A 140 4.70 14.94 10.44
CA ALA A 140 3.77 14.39 11.43
C ALA A 140 3.94 15.05 12.81
N LYS A 141 5.20 15.27 13.26
CA LYS A 141 5.53 16.01 14.50
C LYS A 141 5.00 17.45 14.48
N LYS A 142 5.16 18.14 13.34
CA LYS A 142 4.60 19.50 13.13
C LYS A 142 3.09 19.53 13.28
N HIS A 143 2.39 18.49 12.83
CA HIS A 143 0.95 18.35 12.95
C HIS A 143 0.47 17.72 14.28
N GLY A 144 1.38 17.56 15.24
CA GLY A 144 1.05 17.15 16.62
C GLY A 144 0.89 15.65 16.81
N PHE A 145 1.53 14.83 15.96
CA PHE A 145 1.71 13.41 16.22
C PHE A 145 2.94 13.15 17.10
N ASN A 146 2.86 12.12 17.94
CA ASN A 146 4.06 11.60 18.56
C ASN A 146 4.90 10.89 17.48
N VAL A 147 6.18 11.16 17.47
CA VAL A 147 7.18 10.48 16.63
C VAL A 147 8.33 10.03 17.53
N LEU A 148 9.03 8.99 17.13
CA LEU A 148 10.23 8.55 17.84
C LEU A 148 11.39 9.48 17.50
N ASP A 149 12.18 9.86 18.51
CA ASP A 149 13.37 10.67 18.27
C ASP A 149 14.34 9.94 17.35
N SER A 150 14.81 10.65 16.34
CA SER A 150 15.63 10.09 15.27
C SER A 150 16.68 11.07 14.75
N TYR A 151 17.78 10.51 14.26
CA TYR A 151 18.87 11.20 13.59
C TYR A 151 19.08 10.61 12.20
N VAL A 152 19.46 11.43 11.25
CA VAL A 152 19.96 10.97 9.94
C VAL A 152 21.45 11.27 9.89
N ILE A 153 22.25 10.24 9.65
CA ILE A 153 23.70 10.35 9.54
C ILE A 153 24.19 9.75 8.22
N SER A 154 25.30 10.29 7.69
CA SER A 154 26.11 9.59 6.69
C SER A 154 26.98 8.55 7.39
N LYS A 155 27.36 7.49 6.69
CA LYS A 155 28.28 6.45 7.23
C LYS A 155 29.61 6.99 7.75
N ASN A 156 30.04 8.15 7.25
CA ASN A 156 31.33 8.76 7.59
C ASN A 156 31.21 9.85 8.67
N ASP A 157 30.00 10.13 9.13
CA ASP A 157 29.78 11.15 10.15
C ASP A 157 30.11 10.61 11.55
N ASP A 158 30.49 11.50 12.44
CA ASP A 158 30.57 11.22 13.88
C ASP A 158 29.16 10.89 14.41
N LEU A 159 29.09 9.95 15.33
CA LEU A 159 27.80 9.62 15.97
C LEU A 159 27.33 10.80 16.84
N PRO A 160 26.00 11.07 16.88
CA PRO A 160 25.44 12.04 17.82
C PRO A 160 25.85 11.72 19.26
N LYS A 161 26.22 12.76 20.03
CA LYS A 161 26.76 12.59 21.40
C LYS A 161 25.68 12.24 22.45
N ASP A 162 24.41 12.48 22.11
CA ASP A 162 23.24 12.34 22.97
C ASP A 162 22.39 11.11 22.61
N LEU A 163 23.00 10.15 21.92
CA LEU A 163 22.33 8.86 21.64
C LEU A 163 22.06 8.10 22.94
N TRP A 164 20.83 7.70 23.12
CA TRP A 164 20.38 6.85 24.21
C TRP A 164 19.85 5.50 23.69
N TYR A 165 20.37 4.44 24.25
CA TYR A 165 20.12 3.07 23.81
C TYR A 165 18.98 2.42 24.60
N PRO A 166 18.23 1.43 24.01
CA PRO A 166 18.46 0.84 22.69
C PRO A 166 17.99 1.74 21.53
N ILE A 167 18.64 1.57 20.39
CA ILE A 167 18.29 2.24 19.13
C ILE A 167 18.06 1.22 18.01
N ILE A 168 17.38 1.64 16.95
CA ILE A 168 17.19 0.88 15.71
C ILE A 168 17.71 1.68 14.52
N THR A 169 18.40 1.01 13.60
CA THR A 169 18.76 1.59 12.30
C THR A 169 17.69 1.29 11.26
N LYS A 170 17.48 2.19 10.32
CA LYS A 170 16.51 2.04 9.23
C LYS A 170 17.01 2.73 7.96
N ASP A 171 16.61 2.20 6.80
CA ASP A 171 16.69 2.94 5.54
C ASP A 171 15.80 4.19 5.60
N ILE A 172 16.25 5.25 4.95
CA ILE A 172 15.53 6.53 4.90
C ILE A 172 14.35 6.46 3.96
N SER A 173 14.51 5.81 2.80
CA SER A 173 13.50 5.74 1.75
C SER A 173 13.32 4.32 1.23
N PRO A 174 12.09 3.91 0.88
CA PRO A 174 11.83 2.59 0.29
C PRO A 174 12.48 2.41 -1.10
N ASN A 175 12.89 3.50 -1.74
CA ASN A 175 13.55 3.50 -3.05
C ASN A 175 15.09 3.54 -2.95
N SER A 176 15.67 3.62 -1.74
CA SER A 176 17.11 3.59 -1.47
C SER A 176 17.44 2.44 -0.53
N GLY A 177 18.33 1.54 -0.93
CA GLY A 177 18.81 0.45 -0.09
C GLY A 177 18.18 -0.93 -0.35
N SER A 178 18.53 -1.90 0.48
CA SER A 178 17.99 -3.26 0.45
C SER A 178 16.93 -3.41 1.54
N TRP A 179 15.67 -3.48 1.14
CA TRP A 179 14.51 -3.60 2.02
C TRP A 179 14.73 -4.59 3.18
N LYS A 180 14.73 -4.09 4.42
CA LYS A 180 14.96 -4.80 5.70
C LYS A 180 16.38 -5.32 5.99
N ASP A 181 17.32 -5.31 5.06
CA ASP A 181 18.67 -5.83 5.34
C ASP A 181 19.53 -4.85 6.15
N ASP A 182 19.14 -3.57 6.19
CA ASP A 182 19.85 -2.50 6.91
C ASP A 182 19.19 -2.17 8.27
N VAL A 183 18.34 -3.06 8.81
CA VAL A 183 17.64 -2.88 10.10
C VAL A 183 18.36 -3.64 11.20
N TYR A 184 18.93 -2.90 12.18
CA TYR A 184 19.64 -3.45 13.34
C TYR A 184 19.14 -2.81 14.63
N VAL A 185 18.85 -3.61 15.65
CA VAL A 185 18.61 -3.13 17.02
C VAL A 185 19.94 -3.18 17.76
N CYS A 186 20.39 -2.02 18.25
CA CYS A 186 21.69 -1.86 18.91
C CYS A 186 21.49 -1.46 20.37
N GLN A 187 22.11 -2.21 21.28
CA GLN A 187 22.02 -1.97 22.72
C GLN A 187 23.09 -0.96 23.23
N ASN A 188 24.10 -0.67 22.41
CA ASN A 188 25.23 0.21 22.77
C ASN A 188 25.93 0.72 21.51
N GLU A 189 26.86 1.69 21.72
CA GLU A 189 27.60 2.33 20.63
C GLU A 189 28.46 1.36 19.80
N ASN A 190 29.03 0.31 20.43
CA ASN A 190 29.85 -0.68 19.73
C ASN A 190 29.01 -1.50 18.75
N GLU A 191 27.81 -1.88 19.15
CA GLU A 191 26.86 -2.59 18.26
C GLU A 191 26.42 -1.69 17.11
N LEU A 192 26.16 -0.41 17.37
CA LEU A 192 25.83 0.56 16.32
C LEU A 192 26.96 0.72 15.31
N LYS A 193 28.21 0.92 15.79
CA LYS A 193 29.39 1.01 14.91
C LYS A 193 29.54 -0.23 14.03
N ASN A 194 29.32 -1.42 14.62
CA ASN A 194 29.32 -2.67 13.87
C ASN A 194 28.18 -2.75 12.83
N ALA A 195 26.97 -2.30 13.15
CA ALA A 195 25.84 -2.27 12.24
C ALA A 195 26.13 -1.35 11.04
N ILE A 196 26.64 -0.15 11.28
CA ILE A 196 26.99 0.83 10.25
C ILE A 196 27.95 0.25 9.20
N THR A 197 28.89 -0.62 9.59
CA THR A 197 29.80 -1.27 8.63
C THR A 197 29.11 -2.24 7.68
N LYS A 198 27.95 -2.79 8.06
CA LYS A 198 27.20 -3.78 7.30
C LYS A 198 26.09 -3.16 6.43
N ILE A 199 25.58 -2.01 6.86
CA ILE A 199 24.50 -1.28 6.14
C ILE A 199 24.98 -0.90 4.76
N SER A 200 24.17 -1.10 3.73
CA SER A 200 24.51 -0.77 2.34
C SER A 200 24.20 0.68 1.99
N SER A 201 23.16 1.26 2.59
CA SER A 201 22.74 2.64 2.35
C SER A 201 23.81 3.67 2.73
N PRO A 202 24.02 4.75 1.95
CA PRO A 202 24.95 5.82 2.28
C PRO A 202 24.48 6.70 3.45
N PHE A 203 23.16 6.76 3.66
CA PHE A 203 22.52 7.48 4.77
C PHE A 203 21.72 6.49 5.62
N ILE A 204 21.74 6.72 6.92
CA ILE A 204 21.14 5.83 7.92
C ILE A 204 20.28 6.67 8.85
N MET A 205 19.03 6.27 9.03
CA MET A 205 18.19 6.78 10.10
C MET A 205 18.46 5.98 11.36
N ILE A 206 18.92 6.64 12.42
CA ILE A 206 19.03 6.08 13.77
C ILE A 206 17.84 6.58 14.56
N GLN A 207 17.08 5.66 15.13
CA GLN A 207 15.85 6.00 15.85
C GLN A 207 15.83 5.31 17.21
N HIS A 208 15.22 5.96 18.20
CA HIS A 208 15.00 5.33 19.49
C HIS A 208 14.18 4.03 19.30
N PHE A 209 14.64 2.95 19.92
CA PHE A 209 13.93 1.68 19.89
C PHE A 209 12.88 1.63 21.01
N VAL A 210 11.65 1.41 20.63
CA VAL A 210 10.52 1.19 21.53
C VAL A 210 10.07 -0.25 21.42
N ASP A 211 9.87 -0.87 22.57
CA ASP A 211 9.29 -2.22 22.65
C ASP A 211 7.80 -2.13 22.29
N LYS A 212 7.50 -2.48 21.04
CA LYS A 212 6.13 -2.38 20.53
C LYS A 212 5.24 -3.48 21.10
N GLN A 213 4.05 -3.09 21.49
CA GLN A 213 2.98 -4.00 21.87
C GLN A 213 2.04 -4.33 20.73
N ASN A 214 1.85 -3.39 19.79
CA ASN A 214 1.07 -3.61 18.57
C ASN A 214 1.47 -2.58 17.50
N GLU A 215 0.89 -2.75 16.33
CA GLU A 215 0.89 -1.76 15.26
C GLU A 215 -0.55 -1.49 14.84
N MET A 216 -0.78 -0.28 14.33
CA MET A 216 -2.03 0.12 13.70
C MET A 216 -1.74 0.67 12.31
N ALA A 217 -2.52 0.24 11.34
CA ALA A 217 -2.53 0.83 10.01
C ALA A 217 -3.90 1.43 9.71
N LEU A 218 -3.89 2.59 9.04
CA LEU A 218 -5.07 3.25 8.52
C LEU A 218 -4.98 3.29 7.00
N GLU A 219 -6.02 2.85 6.32
CA GLU A 219 -6.10 2.93 4.86
C GLU A 219 -7.23 3.86 4.43
N GLY A 220 -6.93 4.68 3.41
CA GLY A 220 -7.88 5.65 2.93
C GLY A 220 -7.43 6.31 1.62
N TYR A 221 -8.12 7.37 1.26
CA TYR A 221 -7.78 8.16 0.07
C TYR A 221 -8.03 9.65 0.29
N THR A 222 -7.34 10.45 -0.51
CA THR A 222 -7.50 11.90 -0.57
C THR A 222 -7.80 12.36 -1.99
N ILE A 223 -8.56 13.47 -2.09
CA ILE A 223 -8.81 14.23 -3.30
C ILE A 223 -8.65 15.73 -3.00
N ASN A 224 -8.79 16.57 -4.02
CA ASN A 224 -8.73 18.04 -3.86
C ASN A 224 -7.47 18.52 -3.15
N ARG A 225 -6.33 17.94 -3.49
CA ARG A 225 -5.03 18.26 -2.87
C ARG A 225 -4.98 17.98 -1.38
N GLY A 226 -5.53 16.87 -0.92
CA GLY A 226 -5.54 16.45 0.48
C GLY A 226 -6.60 17.14 1.35
N ARG A 227 -7.38 18.10 0.81
CA ARG A 227 -8.41 18.81 1.56
C ARG A 227 -9.61 17.95 1.92
N ASP A 228 -9.90 16.97 1.09
CA ASP A 228 -10.95 15.99 1.35
C ASP A 228 -10.30 14.62 1.54
N MET A 229 -10.59 13.97 2.65
CA MET A 229 -10.02 12.69 3.04
C MET A 229 -11.11 11.74 3.54
N HIS A 230 -10.95 10.45 3.21
CA HIS A 230 -11.74 9.37 3.78
C HIS A 230 -10.82 8.25 4.25
N ILE A 231 -10.79 7.99 5.55
CA ILE A 231 -10.19 6.79 6.15
C ILE A 231 -11.23 5.69 6.10
N VAL A 232 -10.95 4.64 5.37
CA VAL A 232 -11.89 3.54 5.07
C VAL A 232 -11.83 2.47 6.14
N THR A 233 -10.62 2.03 6.53
CA THR A 233 -10.41 0.98 7.53
C THR A 233 -9.27 1.31 8.48
N GLN A 234 -9.41 0.81 9.70
CA GLN A 234 -8.35 0.72 10.70
C GLN A 234 -8.03 -0.75 10.94
N MET A 235 -6.74 -1.08 10.99
CA MET A 235 -6.26 -2.44 11.25
C MET A 235 -5.31 -2.44 12.43
N THR A 236 -5.39 -3.51 13.24
CA THR A 236 -4.42 -3.82 14.28
C THR A 236 -3.98 -5.27 14.16
N TRP A 237 -2.77 -5.57 14.59
CA TRP A 237 -2.17 -6.91 14.43
C TRP A 237 -2.72 -7.89 15.46
N LYS A 238 -3.12 -9.07 15.03
CA LYS A 238 -3.54 -10.18 15.93
C LYS A 238 -2.38 -10.76 16.73
N TYR A 239 -1.18 -10.69 16.19
CA TYR A 239 0.06 -11.15 16.84
C TYR A 239 1.26 -10.42 16.22
N LEU A 240 2.36 -10.40 16.92
CA LEU A 240 3.59 -9.77 16.46
C LEU A 240 4.58 -10.79 15.95
N ILE A 241 5.31 -10.43 14.89
CA ILE A 241 6.46 -11.18 14.39
C ILE A 241 7.68 -10.27 14.47
N GLN A 242 8.75 -10.73 15.11
CA GLN A 242 9.98 -9.94 15.18
C GLN A 242 10.53 -9.66 13.77
N GLY A 243 10.74 -8.40 13.45
CA GLY A 243 11.29 -7.97 12.16
C GLY A 243 10.37 -8.15 10.96
N TYR A 244 9.08 -8.46 11.17
CA TYR A 244 8.12 -8.65 10.10
C TYR A 244 6.75 -8.07 10.47
N TYR A 245 5.91 -7.77 9.47
CA TYR A 245 4.51 -7.40 9.72
C TYR A 245 3.67 -8.65 10.02
N SER A 246 2.61 -8.50 10.79
CA SER A 246 1.64 -9.58 10.98
C SER A 246 0.76 -9.72 9.74
N PRO A 247 0.56 -10.92 9.21
CA PRO A 247 -0.35 -11.16 8.08
C PRO A 247 -1.80 -11.43 8.50
N TYR A 248 -2.14 -11.30 9.79
CA TYR A 248 -3.48 -11.52 10.35
C TYR A 248 -3.88 -10.35 11.25
N HIS A 249 -5.04 -9.75 11.00
CA HIS A 249 -5.44 -8.47 11.58
C HIS A 249 -6.87 -8.47 12.09
N ASP A 250 -7.13 -7.65 13.09
CA ASP A 250 -8.46 -7.12 13.40
C ASP A 250 -8.69 -5.86 12.56
N VAL A 251 -9.87 -5.76 11.96
CA VAL A 251 -10.29 -4.64 11.10
C VAL A 251 -11.53 -4.01 11.70
N CYS A 252 -11.51 -2.70 11.88
CA CYS A 252 -12.66 -1.93 12.40
C CYS A 252 -12.79 -0.56 11.72
N MET A 253 -13.87 0.12 12.02
CA MET A 253 -14.05 1.51 11.62
C MET A 253 -13.06 2.41 12.37
N PHE A 254 -12.51 3.39 11.67
CA PHE A 254 -11.74 4.45 12.28
C PHE A 254 -12.68 5.52 12.84
N THR A 255 -12.49 5.89 14.10
CA THR A 255 -13.41 6.82 14.81
C THR A 255 -12.74 8.01 15.48
N ASP A 256 -11.41 8.07 15.54
CA ASP A 256 -10.67 9.17 16.16
C ASP A 256 -10.68 10.42 15.28
N LYS A 257 -11.58 11.36 15.60
CA LYS A 257 -11.75 12.60 14.84
C LYS A 257 -10.60 13.59 15.01
N GLU A 258 -9.86 13.52 16.11
CA GLU A 258 -8.67 14.38 16.29
C GLU A 258 -7.53 13.90 15.40
N MET A 259 -7.28 12.60 15.38
CA MET A 259 -6.28 11.99 14.50
C MET A 259 -6.66 12.19 13.03
N GLU A 260 -7.95 12.01 12.66
CA GLU A 260 -8.45 12.27 11.30
C GLU A 260 -8.13 13.71 10.86
N ARG A 261 -8.41 14.71 11.71
CA ARG A 261 -8.14 16.13 11.42
C ARG A 261 -6.65 16.41 11.25
N LYS A 262 -5.78 15.82 12.09
CA LYS A 262 -4.33 15.96 11.99
C LYS A 262 -3.79 15.36 10.69
N LEU A 263 -4.26 14.16 10.33
CA LEU A 263 -3.88 13.48 9.08
C LEU A 263 -4.34 14.30 7.87
N GLN A 264 -5.58 14.78 7.86
CA GLN A 264 -6.08 15.62 6.76
C GLN A 264 -5.23 16.88 6.57
N ALA A 265 -4.91 17.60 7.66
CA ALA A 265 -4.06 18.78 7.59
C ALA A 265 -2.65 18.45 7.07
N MET A 266 -2.13 17.28 7.40
CA MET A 266 -0.83 16.79 6.91
C MET A 266 -0.90 16.49 5.40
N PHE A 267 -1.93 15.78 4.93
CA PHE A 267 -2.11 15.51 3.50
C PHE A 267 -2.40 16.77 2.68
N GLU A 268 -3.12 17.75 3.22
CA GLU A 268 -3.32 19.06 2.59
C GLU A 268 -2.01 19.83 2.44
N GLU A 269 -1.12 19.81 3.44
CA GLU A 269 0.20 20.42 3.33
C GLU A 269 1.10 19.72 2.30
N ILE A 270 1.02 18.40 2.18
CA ILE A 270 1.68 17.65 1.11
C ILE A 270 1.08 18.00 -0.25
N GLY A 271 -0.23 18.22 -0.29
CA GLY A 271 -1.02 18.40 -1.51
C GLY A 271 -1.33 17.07 -2.20
N PHE A 272 -1.41 15.97 -1.44
CA PHE A 272 -1.54 14.63 -1.99
C PHE A 272 -2.98 14.31 -2.45
N GLU A 273 -3.09 13.74 -3.63
CA GLU A 273 -4.30 13.14 -4.20
C GLU A 273 -3.99 11.68 -4.54
N GLY A 274 -4.63 10.75 -3.89
CA GLY A 274 -4.36 9.33 -4.08
C GLY A 274 -4.82 8.47 -2.92
N ILE A 275 -4.53 7.17 -3.02
CA ILE A 275 -4.71 6.21 -1.96
C ILE A 275 -3.50 6.24 -1.05
N PHE A 276 -3.73 6.12 0.25
CA PHE A 276 -2.68 6.10 1.25
C PHE A 276 -2.88 5.01 2.29
N GLU A 277 -1.79 4.63 2.90
CA GLU A 277 -1.73 3.89 4.16
C GLU A 277 -0.86 4.67 5.14
N VAL A 278 -1.31 4.79 6.40
CA VAL A 278 -0.53 5.40 7.49
C VAL A 278 -0.31 4.37 8.58
N GLU A 279 0.94 4.20 9.01
CA GLU A 279 1.32 3.22 10.02
C GLU A 279 1.70 3.88 11.34
N PHE A 280 1.24 3.27 12.44
CA PHE A 280 1.55 3.66 13.81
C PHE A 280 2.10 2.46 14.58
N LEU A 281 3.12 2.71 15.40
CA LEU A 281 3.56 1.80 16.44
C LEU A 281 2.80 2.12 17.73
N ILE A 282 2.40 1.08 18.46
CA ILE A 282 1.74 1.21 19.77
C ILE A 282 2.68 0.61 20.81
N ASP A 283 3.06 1.40 21.81
CA ASP A 283 3.91 0.95 22.91
C ASP A 283 3.09 0.27 24.03
N LYS A 284 3.81 -0.18 25.07
CA LYS A 284 3.22 -0.84 26.25
C LYS A 284 2.25 0.03 27.05
N ASP A 285 2.35 1.35 26.92
CA ASP A 285 1.51 2.32 27.63
C ASP A 285 0.31 2.75 26.75
N GLY A 286 0.17 2.16 25.55
CA GLY A 286 -0.88 2.48 24.58
C GLY A 286 -0.64 3.76 23.79
N THR A 287 0.58 4.30 23.82
CA THR A 287 0.94 5.50 23.07
C THR A 287 1.13 5.16 21.59
N PHE A 288 0.51 5.93 20.71
CA PHE A 288 0.66 5.82 19.27
C PHE A 288 1.81 6.70 18.79
N TYR A 289 2.76 6.10 18.09
CA TYR A 289 3.85 6.80 17.41
C TYR A 289 3.67 6.67 15.89
N PHE A 290 3.57 7.80 15.22
CA PHE A 290 3.54 7.84 13.76
C PHE A 290 4.85 7.30 13.19
N MET A 291 4.75 6.36 12.25
CA MET A 291 5.91 5.69 11.67
C MET A 291 6.19 6.12 10.24
N GLU A 292 5.23 5.93 9.36
CA GLU A 292 5.35 6.24 7.93
C GLU A 292 4.00 6.42 7.24
N THR A 293 4.04 6.99 6.05
CA THR A 293 2.93 7.02 5.10
C THR A 293 3.36 6.37 3.80
N ASN A 294 2.58 5.41 3.36
CA ASN A 294 2.69 4.79 2.05
C ASN A 294 1.69 5.47 1.11
N PHE A 295 2.17 6.07 0.03
CA PHE A 295 1.36 6.86 -0.92
C PHE A 295 0.78 5.98 -2.04
N ARG A 296 0.22 4.85 -1.67
CA ARG A 296 -0.31 3.83 -2.57
C ARG A 296 -1.24 2.87 -1.84
N ALA A 297 -1.98 2.05 -2.61
CA ALA A 297 -2.72 0.93 -2.04
C ALA A 297 -1.75 -0.08 -1.40
N SER A 298 -2.08 -0.54 -0.21
CA SER A 298 -1.26 -1.48 0.56
C SER A 298 -1.66 -2.94 0.34
N ALA A 299 -1.01 -3.85 1.05
CA ALA A 299 -1.41 -5.25 1.09
C ALA A 299 -2.80 -5.46 1.71
N TRP A 300 -3.24 -4.50 2.54
CA TRP A 300 -4.52 -4.53 3.26
C TRP A 300 -5.69 -3.99 2.43
N ASN A 301 -5.46 -3.47 1.25
CA ASN A 301 -6.47 -2.90 0.34
C ASN A 301 -7.79 -3.70 0.25
N PRO A 302 -7.78 -5.06 0.26
CA PRO A 302 -9.04 -5.79 0.21
C PRO A 302 -9.97 -5.54 1.40
N THR A 303 -9.46 -5.07 2.55
CA THR A 303 -10.29 -4.80 3.74
C THR A 303 -11.38 -3.76 3.46
N GLY A 304 -11.07 -2.73 2.67
CA GLY A 304 -12.04 -1.73 2.22
C GLY A 304 -13.21 -2.35 1.45
N LYS A 305 -12.92 -3.26 0.52
CA LYS A 305 -13.97 -4.00 -0.23
C LYS A 305 -14.87 -4.80 0.71
N PHE A 306 -14.29 -5.53 1.67
CA PHE A 306 -15.04 -6.33 2.64
C PHE A 306 -15.82 -5.48 3.66
N ALA A 307 -15.39 -4.23 3.88
CA ALA A 307 -16.16 -3.20 4.60
C ALA A 307 -17.29 -2.58 3.74
N GLY A 308 -17.42 -2.97 2.47
CA GLY A 308 -18.38 -2.41 1.52
C GLY A 308 -17.95 -1.08 0.89
N MET A 309 -16.67 -0.75 1.01
CA MET A 309 -16.04 0.49 0.55
C MET A 309 -14.79 0.17 -0.30
N PRO A 310 -14.94 -0.31 -1.56
CA PRO A 310 -13.83 -0.69 -2.44
C PRO A 310 -12.98 0.54 -2.77
N LEU A 311 -11.82 0.65 -2.15
CA LEU A 311 -10.99 1.84 -2.05
C LEU A 311 -10.61 2.45 -3.40
N ASP A 312 -10.14 1.60 -4.33
CA ASP A 312 -9.70 2.06 -5.66
C ASP A 312 -10.84 2.65 -6.48
N TYR A 313 -12.01 2.00 -6.43
CA TYR A 313 -13.22 2.50 -7.07
C TYR A 313 -13.70 3.81 -6.44
N LEU A 314 -13.67 3.92 -5.11
CA LEU A 314 -14.10 5.13 -4.39
C LEU A 314 -13.18 6.31 -4.66
N TRP A 315 -11.87 6.09 -4.80
CA TRP A 315 -10.95 7.15 -5.19
C TRP A 315 -11.27 7.68 -6.59
N VAL A 316 -11.46 6.80 -7.57
CA VAL A 316 -11.86 7.19 -8.95
C VAL A 316 -13.17 7.97 -8.92
N LYS A 317 -14.19 7.48 -8.20
CA LYS A 317 -15.47 8.15 -8.04
C LYS A 317 -15.34 9.55 -7.40
N GLY A 318 -14.52 9.67 -6.38
CA GLY A 318 -14.25 10.93 -5.68
C GLY A 318 -13.55 11.95 -6.58
N MET A 319 -12.52 11.50 -7.31
CA MET A 319 -11.80 12.35 -8.27
C MET A 319 -12.71 12.87 -9.38
N GLU A 320 -13.56 12.00 -9.93
CA GLU A 320 -14.52 12.34 -10.97
C GLU A 320 -15.55 13.38 -10.48
N ASN A 321 -16.10 13.14 -9.31
CA ASN A 321 -17.11 14.01 -8.73
C ASN A 321 -16.52 15.30 -8.12
N SER A 322 -15.21 15.36 -7.88
CA SER A 322 -14.53 16.42 -7.13
C SER A 322 -15.04 16.60 -5.69
N TYR A 323 -15.67 15.59 -5.12
CA TYR A 323 -16.06 15.51 -3.71
C TYR A 323 -16.20 14.05 -3.26
N ILE A 324 -16.08 13.81 -1.95
CA ILE A 324 -16.34 12.50 -1.33
C ILE A 324 -17.82 12.45 -0.95
N ASP A 325 -18.57 11.55 -1.60
CA ASP A 325 -19.98 11.38 -1.32
C ASP A 325 -20.16 10.81 0.11
N PRO A 326 -20.92 11.49 0.99
CA PRO A 326 -21.18 10.99 2.35
C PRO A 326 -21.79 9.59 2.37
N SER A 327 -22.55 9.19 1.35
CA SER A 327 -23.14 7.84 1.24
C SER A 327 -22.10 6.73 0.97
N ASP A 328 -20.88 7.10 0.58
CA ASP A 328 -19.76 6.16 0.44
C ASP A 328 -19.09 5.84 1.78
N ARG A 329 -19.38 6.59 2.83
CA ARG A 329 -18.96 6.29 4.21
C ARG A 329 -19.97 5.32 4.82
N LYS A 330 -19.56 4.07 5.00
CA LYS A 330 -20.45 3.02 5.52
C LYS A 330 -19.99 2.54 6.88
N ASP A 331 -20.94 2.34 7.77
CA ASP A 331 -20.72 1.61 8.99
C ASP A 331 -20.60 0.11 8.69
N PHE A 332 -19.71 -0.58 9.39
CA PHE A 332 -19.54 -2.03 9.29
C PHE A 332 -19.15 -2.62 10.64
N GLU A 333 -19.55 -3.87 10.87
CA GLU A 333 -19.13 -4.63 12.03
C GLU A 333 -17.67 -5.05 11.92
N PRO A 334 -16.89 -5.00 13.01
CA PRO A 334 -15.50 -5.44 13.01
C PRO A 334 -15.36 -6.87 12.46
N PHE A 335 -14.27 -7.12 11.76
CA PHE A 335 -13.96 -8.43 11.20
C PHE A 335 -12.45 -8.69 11.21
N THR A 336 -12.07 -9.92 10.87
CA THR A 336 -10.65 -10.27 10.70
C THR A 336 -10.26 -10.37 9.24
N SER A 337 -9.02 -10.00 8.93
CA SER A 337 -8.42 -10.12 7.61
C SER A 337 -7.10 -10.91 7.67
N MET A 338 -6.82 -11.70 6.64
CA MET A 338 -5.68 -12.59 6.61
C MET A 338 -5.02 -12.61 5.23
N SER A 339 -3.70 -12.39 5.19
CA SER A 339 -2.87 -12.78 4.04
C SER A 339 -2.53 -14.26 4.18
N GLU A 340 -3.42 -15.12 3.71
CA GLU A 340 -3.49 -16.53 4.09
C GLU A 340 -2.23 -17.33 3.79
N VAL A 341 -1.55 -17.07 2.67
CA VAL A 341 -0.32 -17.79 2.29
C VAL A 341 0.82 -17.44 3.24
N ILE A 342 0.98 -16.15 3.52
CA ILE A 342 2.03 -15.65 4.41
C ILE A 342 1.75 -16.08 5.85
N ASP A 343 0.48 -15.98 6.28
CA ASP A 343 0.07 -16.37 7.62
C ASP A 343 0.27 -17.87 7.88
N TYR A 344 -0.05 -18.72 6.89
CA TYR A 344 0.23 -20.15 6.97
C TYR A 344 1.72 -20.41 7.17
N GLY A 345 2.58 -19.82 6.37
CA GLY A 345 4.02 -19.96 6.49
C GLY A 345 4.55 -19.50 7.85
N LYS A 346 4.07 -18.35 8.35
CA LYS A 346 4.53 -17.82 9.65
C LYS A 346 3.99 -18.61 10.85
N ARG A 347 2.70 -18.94 10.87
CA ARG A 347 2.05 -19.54 12.03
C ARG A 347 2.11 -21.06 12.04
N VAL A 348 1.84 -21.72 10.92
CA VAL A 348 1.80 -23.20 10.87
C VAL A 348 3.20 -23.77 10.69
N GLU A 349 3.92 -23.34 9.65
CA GLU A 349 5.28 -23.85 9.39
C GLU A 349 6.29 -23.32 10.41
N GLY A 350 6.06 -22.11 10.95
CA GLY A 350 6.80 -21.55 12.07
C GLY A 350 6.48 -22.21 13.42
N GLY A 351 5.51 -23.17 13.47
CA GLY A 351 5.18 -23.93 14.65
C GLY A 351 4.43 -23.18 15.76
N MET A 352 3.82 -22.02 15.42
CA MET A 352 3.06 -21.20 16.38
C MET A 352 1.68 -21.78 16.68
N VAL A 353 1.03 -22.38 15.67
CA VAL A 353 -0.31 -22.99 15.78
C VAL A 353 -0.37 -24.29 14.99
N SER A 354 -1.30 -25.16 15.33
CA SER A 354 -1.60 -26.35 14.52
C SER A 354 -2.35 -25.99 13.24
N ILE A 355 -2.28 -26.86 12.23
CA ILE A 355 -3.07 -26.74 11.00
C ILE A 355 -4.58 -26.63 11.31
N ALA A 356 -5.07 -27.39 12.29
CA ALA A 356 -6.49 -27.38 12.65
C ALA A 356 -6.93 -26.03 13.26
N GLU A 357 -6.06 -25.38 14.05
CA GLU A 357 -6.30 -24.03 14.57
C GLU A 357 -6.27 -23.00 13.45
N TRP A 358 -5.26 -23.08 12.58
CA TRP A 358 -5.16 -22.18 11.44
C TRP A 358 -6.37 -22.28 10.50
N LEU A 359 -6.86 -23.48 10.22
CA LEU A 359 -8.04 -23.69 9.39
C LEU A 359 -9.32 -23.08 10.00
N ARG A 360 -9.43 -23.05 11.33
CA ARG A 360 -10.55 -22.34 12.00
C ARG A 360 -10.42 -20.83 11.76
N ASP A 361 -9.24 -20.27 12.05
CA ASP A 361 -8.98 -18.84 11.84
C ASP A 361 -9.20 -18.41 10.39
N PHE A 362 -8.71 -19.21 9.42
CA PHE A 362 -8.91 -18.97 8.00
C PHE A 362 -10.40 -18.99 7.60
N LYS A 363 -11.17 -19.93 8.15
CA LYS A 363 -12.62 -20.02 7.90
C LYS A 363 -13.37 -18.83 8.49
N ASP A 364 -12.94 -18.35 9.65
CA ASP A 364 -13.59 -17.25 10.38
C ASP A 364 -13.13 -15.87 9.87
N ALA A 365 -12.01 -15.80 9.15
CA ALA A 365 -11.55 -14.56 8.52
C ALA A 365 -12.51 -14.14 7.40
N LYS A 366 -13.16 -12.99 7.58
CA LYS A 366 -14.08 -12.43 6.57
C LYS A 366 -13.34 -12.00 5.31
N CYS A 367 -12.13 -11.47 5.46
CA CYS A 367 -11.30 -10.98 4.37
C CYS A 367 -10.03 -11.84 4.25
N VAL A 368 -9.89 -12.55 3.13
CA VAL A 368 -8.66 -13.21 2.71
C VAL A 368 -8.18 -12.61 1.39
N TYR A 369 -6.85 -12.59 1.17
CA TYR A 369 -6.28 -11.71 0.14
C TYR A 369 -6.18 -12.35 -1.24
N ILE A 370 -5.99 -13.67 -1.31
CA ILE A 370 -5.78 -14.36 -2.59
C ILE A 370 -6.95 -15.28 -2.94
N TYR A 371 -7.45 -16.06 -1.96
CA TYR A 371 -8.56 -16.95 -2.19
C TYR A 371 -9.86 -16.18 -2.47
N ASP A 372 -10.45 -16.43 -3.63
CA ASP A 372 -11.77 -15.94 -3.99
C ASP A 372 -12.50 -17.01 -4.83
N LYS A 373 -13.70 -17.40 -4.41
CA LYS A 373 -14.47 -18.43 -5.10
C LYS A 373 -14.95 -18.00 -6.49
N GLU A 374 -15.15 -16.69 -6.66
CA GLU A 374 -15.62 -16.11 -7.93
C GLU A 374 -14.45 -15.81 -8.89
N ASP A 375 -13.23 -15.61 -8.37
CA ASP A 375 -12.02 -15.36 -9.13
C ASP A 375 -10.90 -16.31 -8.71
N ARG A 376 -11.09 -17.60 -9.01
CA ARG A 376 -10.32 -18.71 -8.47
C ARG A 376 -8.92 -18.87 -9.05
N ALA A 377 -8.69 -18.46 -10.31
CA ALA A 377 -7.45 -18.76 -11.02
C ALA A 377 -6.17 -18.24 -10.32
N PRO A 378 -6.14 -17.04 -9.70
CA PRO A 378 -4.99 -16.61 -8.90
C PRO A 378 -4.64 -17.55 -7.76
N TRP A 379 -5.64 -18.06 -7.02
CA TRP A 379 -5.43 -19.01 -5.95
C TRP A 379 -4.90 -20.37 -6.46
N ASP A 380 -5.48 -20.86 -7.56
CA ASP A 380 -5.05 -22.12 -8.15
C ASP A 380 -3.59 -22.06 -8.63
N GLU A 381 -3.13 -20.88 -9.10
CA GLU A 381 -1.72 -20.68 -9.46
C GLU A 381 -0.82 -20.65 -8.23
N VAL A 382 -1.19 -19.95 -7.18
CA VAL A 382 -0.45 -19.92 -5.92
C VAL A 382 -0.31 -21.33 -5.33
N THR A 383 -1.39 -22.12 -5.33
CA THR A 383 -1.37 -23.48 -4.76
C THR A 383 -0.50 -24.46 -5.55
N LYS A 384 -0.39 -24.29 -6.88
CA LYS A 384 0.55 -25.07 -7.70
C LYS A 384 2.01 -24.75 -7.39
N ASN A 385 2.30 -23.51 -7.04
CA ASN A 385 3.65 -22.98 -6.85
C ASN A 385 3.92 -22.60 -5.40
N TRP A 386 3.23 -23.25 -4.44
CA TRP A 386 3.21 -22.90 -3.01
C TRP A 386 4.56 -22.59 -2.41
N GLU A 387 5.56 -23.47 -2.67
CA GLU A 387 6.93 -23.29 -2.16
C GLU A 387 7.62 -22.01 -2.67
N SER A 388 7.12 -21.45 -3.75
CA SER A 388 7.67 -20.24 -4.36
C SER A 388 7.09 -18.96 -3.79
N PHE A 389 5.93 -19.04 -3.12
CA PHE A 389 5.20 -17.90 -2.55
C PHE A 389 5.43 -17.68 -1.05
N LYS A 390 6.19 -18.56 -0.40
CA LYS A 390 6.54 -18.49 1.03
C LYS A 390 7.58 -17.41 1.35
#